data_a118436247e05edbeb075bf57de461b8
#
_entry.id   a118436247e05edbeb075bf57de461b8
#
_cell.length_a   1.000
_cell.length_b   1.000
_cell.length_c   1.000
_cell.angle_alpha   90.00
_cell.angle_beta   90.00
_cell.angle_gamma   90.00
#
_symmetry.space_group_name_H-M   'P 1'
#
loop_
_entity.id
_entity.type
_entity.pdbx_description
1 polymer ?
#
loop_
_entity_poly.entity_id
_entity_poly.type
_entity_poly.pdbx_seq_one_letter_code
_entity_poly.pdbx_strand_id
1 'polypeptide(L)'
;GQLERALNEVQSVQAEIHAGRVPGIARDEFVETSHVNSQLQIVLAGTTVGVNYACDRLRFKGIGAHAVNLPMSGPYNTSFVATGSRAFAGLVDVMPLHEPCRDVKVVSSVDGRIFDNVEDIRDDLRVALSTPVRWLNSIDTLVKEGARRFVCLGPSRAIAQQLSRELALRERAQGRDGLAGNCADDPESLAFEVWSVATAEGVEQLVSSLRSLRSA
;
A
#
# COMPACT_ATOMS: atom_id res chain seq x y z
N GLY A 1 9.40 4.97 14.10
CA GLY A 1 9.38 6.04 13.07
C GLY A 1 8.08 6.85 13.10
N GLN A 2 7.95 7.83 12.23
CA GLN A 2 6.74 8.70 12.18
C GLN A 2 5.50 7.90 11.76
N LEU A 3 5.64 6.97 10.81
CA LEU A 3 4.57 6.06 10.40
C LEU A 3 4.03 5.24 11.59
N GLU A 4 4.91 4.62 12.34
CA GLU A 4 4.52 3.80 13.50
C GLU A 4 3.78 4.64 14.55
N ARG A 5 4.24 5.87 14.81
CA ARG A 5 3.54 6.81 15.70
C ARG A 5 2.14 7.14 15.19
N ALA A 6 1.98 7.32 13.86
CA ALA A 6 0.67 7.58 13.26
C ALA A 6 -0.28 6.37 13.42
N LEU A 7 0.20 5.16 13.13
CA LEU A 7 -0.60 3.93 13.27
C LEU A 7 -1.04 3.70 14.71
N ASN A 8 -0.12 3.85 15.67
CA ASN A 8 -0.42 3.71 17.10
C ASN A 8 -1.41 4.77 17.59
N GLU A 9 -1.30 6.02 17.09
CA GLU A 9 -2.23 7.07 17.46
C GLU A 9 -3.65 6.81 16.97
N VAL A 10 -3.80 6.34 15.72
CA VAL A 10 -5.12 5.97 15.17
C VAL A 10 -5.76 4.84 15.99
N GLN A 11 -4.99 3.83 16.37
CA GLN A 11 -5.48 2.75 17.24
C GLN A 11 -5.88 3.28 18.63
N SER A 12 -5.09 4.19 19.20
CA SER A 12 -5.41 4.83 20.49
C SER A 12 -6.71 5.64 20.41
N VAL A 13 -6.89 6.41 19.35
CA VAL A 13 -8.11 7.19 19.09
C VAL A 13 -9.32 6.26 19.03
N GLN A 14 -9.25 5.18 18.25
CA GLN A 14 -10.35 4.21 18.15
C GLN A 14 -10.68 3.59 19.51
N ALA A 15 -9.66 3.19 20.27
CA ALA A 15 -9.87 2.62 21.61
C ALA A 15 -10.48 3.63 22.59
N GLU A 16 -10.09 4.92 22.53
CA GLU A 16 -10.65 5.99 23.35
C GLU A 16 -12.12 6.25 23.01
N ILE A 17 -12.49 6.27 21.72
CA ILE A 17 -13.87 6.44 21.26
C ILE A 17 -14.75 5.31 21.79
N HIS A 18 -14.38 4.05 21.56
CA HIS A 18 -15.13 2.88 22.01
C HIS A 18 -15.28 2.83 23.55
N ALA A 19 -14.25 3.27 24.27
CA ALA A 19 -14.31 3.37 25.73
C ALA A 19 -15.17 4.55 26.23
N GLY A 20 -15.65 5.43 25.33
CA GLY A 20 -16.41 6.64 25.68
C GLY A 20 -15.57 7.68 26.42
N ARG A 21 -14.28 7.70 26.19
CA ARG A 21 -13.35 8.65 26.83
C ARG A 21 -13.19 9.96 26.07
N VAL A 22 -13.84 10.08 24.90
CA VAL A 22 -13.78 11.30 24.08
C VAL A 22 -15.06 12.10 24.28
N PRO A 23 -15.03 13.26 24.96
CA PRO A 23 -16.23 14.06 25.18
C PRO A 23 -16.85 14.52 23.86
N GLY A 24 -18.17 14.39 23.72
CA GLY A 24 -18.90 14.82 22.56
C GLY A 24 -18.82 13.89 21.33
N ILE A 25 -18.14 12.77 21.45
CA ILE A 25 -18.08 11.73 20.39
C ILE A 25 -18.81 10.47 20.90
N ALA A 26 -19.72 9.96 20.10
CA ALA A 26 -20.48 8.75 20.42
C ALA A 26 -19.57 7.50 20.34
N ARG A 27 -19.86 6.47 21.15
CA ARG A 27 -19.02 5.27 21.24
C ARG A 27 -19.06 4.39 19.99
N ASP A 28 -20.07 4.56 19.15
CA ASP A 28 -20.25 3.87 17.88
C ASP A 28 -19.57 4.60 16.71
N GLU A 29 -18.99 5.76 16.94
CA GLU A 29 -18.10 6.40 15.97
C GLU A 29 -16.83 5.56 15.80
N PHE A 30 -16.28 5.59 14.59
CA PHE A 30 -15.28 4.61 14.21
C PHE A 30 -14.24 5.22 13.28
N VAL A 31 -12.97 4.83 13.47
CA VAL A 31 -11.86 5.14 12.57
C VAL A 31 -10.80 4.05 12.61
N GLU A 32 -10.37 3.58 11.46
CA GLU A 32 -9.25 2.64 11.32
C GLU A 32 -8.31 3.09 10.19
N THR A 33 -7.09 2.58 10.22
CA THR A 33 -6.20 2.67 9.06
C THR A 33 -6.66 1.67 8.02
N SER A 34 -7.00 2.15 6.83
CA SER A 34 -7.43 1.32 5.71
C SER A 34 -6.27 0.96 4.77
N HIS A 35 -5.29 1.87 4.59
CA HIS A 35 -4.11 1.60 3.77
C HIS A 35 -2.84 2.17 4.41
N VAL A 36 -1.75 1.43 4.28
CA VAL A 36 -0.38 1.88 4.55
C VAL A 36 0.35 1.92 3.22
N ASN A 37 0.36 3.11 2.62
CA ASN A 37 0.83 3.28 1.25
C ASN A 37 2.33 3.54 1.17
N SER A 38 2.89 4.28 2.13
CA SER A 38 4.32 4.62 2.19
C SER A 38 4.72 5.00 3.59
N GLN A 39 6.01 5.28 3.82
CA GLN A 39 6.51 5.84 5.08
C GLN A 39 5.87 7.20 5.44
N LEU A 40 5.29 7.89 4.46
CA LEU A 40 4.71 9.24 4.61
C LEU A 40 3.20 9.30 4.36
N GLN A 41 2.56 8.19 4.02
CA GLN A 41 1.15 8.19 3.65
C GLN A 41 0.39 6.98 4.17
N ILE A 42 -0.65 7.27 4.96
CA ILE A 42 -1.68 6.31 5.36
C ILE A 42 -3.05 6.82 4.91
N VAL A 43 -4.00 5.90 4.76
CA VAL A 43 -5.41 6.23 4.53
C VAL A 43 -6.20 5.80 5.75
N LEU A 44 -7.00 6.71 6.26
CA LEU A 44 -7.96 6.47 7.33
C LEU A 44 -9.35 6.28 6.73
N ALA A 45 -10.11 5.36 7.28
CA ALA A 45 -11.51 5.16 6.91
C ALA A 45 -12.35 4.93 8.18
N GLY A 46 -13.60 5.39 8.12
CA GLY A 46 -14.50 5.34 9.26
C GLY A 46 -15.70 6.26 9.09
N THR A 47 -16.34 6.59 10.17
CA THR A 47 -17.38 7.63 10.20
C THR A 47 -16.74 9.02 10.05
N THR A 48 -17.49 9.96 9.53
CA THR A 48 -17.00 11.34 9.33
C THR A 48 -16.45 11.94 10.62
N VAL A 49 -17.14 11.71 11.74
CA VAL A 49 -16.73 12.23 13.07
C VAL A 49 -15.45 11.56 13.52
N GLY A 50 -15.37 10.22 13.46
CA GLY A 50 -14.20 9.45 13.87
C GLY A 50 -12.95 9.82 13.07
N VAL A 51 -13.07 9.90 11.73
CA VAL A 51 -11.96 10.27 10.84
C VAL A 51 -11.48 11.71 11.11
N ASN A 52 -12.39 12.67 11.23
CA ASN A 52 -12.03 14.06 11.50
C ASN A 52 -11.30 14.19 12.85
N TYR A 53 -11.82 13.54 13.90
CA TYR A 53 -11.19 13.53 15.21
C TYR A 53 -9.77 12.92 15.15
N ALA A 54 -9.59 11.81 14.46
CA ALA A 54 -8.26 11.22 14.30
C ALA A 54 -7.30 12.14 13.54
N CYS A 55 -7.76 12.79 12.47
CA CYS A 55 -6.95 13.77 11.73
C CYS A 55 -6.53 14.95 12.62
N ASP A 56 -7.43 15.48 13.42
CA ASP A 56 -7.12 16.60 14.33
C ASP A 56 -6.14 16.17 15.42
N ARG A 57 -6.29 14.96 15.97
CA ARG A 57 -5.34 14.38 16.94
C ARG A 57 -3.94 14.21 16.35
N LEU A 58 -3.84 13.69 15.12
CA LEU A 58 -2.56 13.55 14.42
C LEU A 58 -1.89 14.90 14.18
N ARG A 59 -2.66 15.92 13.74
CA ARG A 59 -2.15 17.29 13.59
C ARG A 59 -1.67 17.88 14.90
N PHE A 60 -2.50 17.79 15.95
CA PHE A 60 -2.17 18.31 17.28
C PHE A 60 -0.87 17.70 17.83
N LYS A 61 -0.63 16.41 17.57
CA LYS A 61 0.61 15.73 17.96
C LYS A 61 1.79 15.95 17.00
N GLY A 62 1.61 16.74 15.94
CA GLY A 62 2.65 16.99 14.94
C GLY A 62 3.07 15.76 14.16
N ILE A 63 2.15 14.78 14.01
CA ILE A 63 2.42 13.52 13.30
C ILE A 63 2.04 13.61 11.83
N GLY A 64 0.97 14.35 11.49
CA GLY A 64 0.49 14.49 10.10
C GLY A 64 0.36 15.97 9.71
N ALA A 65 0.80 16.31 8.49
CA ALA A 65 0.77 17.67 7.98
C ALA A 65 -0.51 17.97 7.17
N HIS A 66 -0.93 17.04 6.34
CA HIS A 66 -2.05 17.22 5.42
C HIS A 66 -3.00 16.03 5.44
N ALA A 67 -4.30 16.32 5.47
CA ALA A 67 -5.36 15.35 5.25
C ALA A 67 -6.18 15.77 4.02
N VAL A 68 -6.47 14.83 3.15
CA VAL A 68 -7.26 15.02 1.94
C VAL A 68 -8.40 14.02 1.94
N ASN A 69 -9.63 14.49 1.79
CA ASN A 69 -10.77 13.61 1.65
C ASN A 69 -10.75 12.90 0.30
N LEU A 70 -10.88 11.58 0.32
CA LEU A 70 -11.00 10.78 -0.88
C LEU A 70 -12.49 10.61 -1.27
N PRO A 71 -12.83 10.64 -2.56
CA PRO A 71 -14.20 10.46 -3.04
C PRO A 71 -14.58 8.96 -2.99
N MET A 72 -14.61 8.39 -1.78
CA MET A 72 -14.93 6.99 -1.53
C MET A 72 -16.30 6.86 -0.88
N SER A 73 -17.07 5.85 -1.30
CA SER A 73 -18.44 5.63 -0.85
C SER A 73 -18.55 4.84 0.47
N GLY A 74 -17.45 4.34 1.02
CA GLY A 74 -17.49 3.55 2.25
C GLY A 74 -16.11 3.26 2.84
N PRO A 75 -16.08 2.75 4.09
CA PRO A 75 -14.86 2.47 4.84
C PRO A 75 -14.27 1.09 4.47
N TYR A 76 -13.92 0.92 3.19
CA TYR A 76 -13.32 -0.32 2.70
C TYR A 76 -11.97 -0.61 3.37
N ASN A 77 -11.59 -1.87 3.40
CA ASN A 77 -10.37 -2.38 4.02
C ASN A 77 -10.27 -2.06 5.53
N THR A 78 -11.41 -2.12 6.21
CA THR A 78 -11.55 -1.97 7.66
C THR A 78 -12.47 -3.05 8.24
N SER A 79 -12.43 -3.23 9.55
CA SER A 79 -13.32 -4.17 10.25
C SER A 79 -14.80 -3.88 10.07
N PHE A 80 -15.17 -2.64 9.74
CA PHE A 80 -16.57 -2.21 9.54
C PHE A 80 -17.26 -3.00 8.41
N VAL A 81 -16.54 -3.37 7.37
CA VAL A 81 -17.10 -4.13 6.24
C VAL A 81 -17.02 -5.66 6.42
N ALA A 82 -16.63 -6.14 7.61
CA ALA A 82 -16.45 -7.57 7.88
C ALA A 82 -17.69 -8.43 7.56
N THR A 83 -18.91 -7.89 7.76
CA THR A 83 -20.14 -8.62 7.41
C THR A 83 -20.29 -8.81 5.90
N GLY A 84 -20.01 -7.78 5.09
CA GLY A 84 -19.97 -7.89 3.63
C GLY A 84 -18.81 -8.77 3.13
N SER A 85 -17.66 -8.71 3.82
CA SER A 85 -16.49 -9.54 3.54
C SER A 85 -16.78 -11.04 3.66
N ARG A 86 -17.65 -11.46 4.59
CA ARG A 86 -18.07 -12.87 4.70
C ARG A 86 -18.80 -13.37 3.45
N ALA A 87 -19.68 -12.55 2.88
CA ALA A 87 -20.35 -12.91 1.63
C ALA A 87 -19.34 -13.04 0.47
N PHE A 88 -18.38 -12.15 0.38
CA PHE A 88 -17.30 -12.21 -0.59
C PHE A 88 -16.41 -13.45 -0.39
N ALA A 89 -16.06 -13.80 0.86
CA ALA A 89 -15.30 -14.99 1.18
C ALA A 89 -16.00 -16.27 0.67
N GLY A 90 -17.34 -16.35 0.79
CA GLY A 90 -18.12 -17.45 0.21
C GLY A 90 -18.01 -17.55 -1.32
N LEU A 91 -17.85 -16.45 -2.03
CA LEU A 91 -17.58 -16.46 -3.48
C LEU A 91 -16.13 -16.92 -3.77
N VAL A 92 -15.18 -16.48 -2.96
CA VAL A 92 -13.77 -16.89 -3.07
C VAL A 92 -13.61 -18.39 -2.87
N ASP A 93 -14.39 -19.01 -1.98
CA ASP A 93 -14.36 -20.44 -1.71
C ASP A 93 -14.69 -21.30 -2.93
N VAL A 94 -15.55 -20.82 -3.82
CA VAL A 94 -15.99 -21.52 -5.03
C VAL A 94 -15.30 -21.01 -6.31
N MET A 95 -14.43 -20.00 -6.19
CA MET A 95 -13.72 -19.41 -7.33
C MET A 95 -12.66 -20.40 -7.87
N PRO A 96 -12.60 -20.62 -9.17
CA PRO A 96 -11.57 -21.44 -9.79
C PRO A 96 -10.24 -20.70 -9.80
N LEU A 97 -9.48 -20.87 -8.72
CA LEU A 97 -8.11 -20.36 -8.63
C LEU A 97 -7.12 -21.45 -9.06
N HIS A 98 -6.00 -21.04 -9.61
CA HIS A 98 -4.92 -21.91 -10.04
C HIS A 98 -3.64 -21.59 -9.28
N GLU A 99 -2.75 -22.59 -9.21
CA GLU A 99 -1.43 -22.39 -8.64
C GLU A 99 -0.67 -21.27 -9.37
N PRO A 100 0.07 -20.43 -8.64
CA PRO A 100 0.94 -19.44 -9.25
C PRO A 100 1.92 -20.11 -10.23
N CYS A 101 2.23 -19.43 -11.33
CA CYS A 101 3.30 -19.89 -12.22
C CYS A 101 4.61 -19.97 -11.44
N ARG A 102 5.39 -21.04 -11.62
CA ARG A 102 6.64 -21.28 -10.87
C ARG A 102 7.66 -20.14 -10.98
N ASP A 103 7.65 -19.43 -12.10
CA ASP A 103 8.58 -18.33 -12.38
C ASP A 103 8.01 -16.96 -12.00
N VAL A 104 6.81 -16.91 -11.41
CA VAL A 104 6.14 -15.67 -11.02
C VAL A 104 5.81 -15.70 -9.53
N LYS A 105 6.42 -14.80 -8.77
CA LYS A 105 6.09 -14.60 -7.37
C LYS A 105 4.90 -13.66 -7.25
N VAL A 106 3.89 -14.06 -6.48
CA VAL A 106 2.74 -13.22 -6.15
C VAL A 106 2.85 -12.80 -4.70
N VAL A 107 2.67 -11.50 -4.44
CA VAL A 107 2.85 -10.91 -3.11
C VAL A 107 1.52 -10.43 -2.57
N SER A 108 1.22 -10.77 -1.32
CA SER A 108 0.04 -10.34 -0.59
C SER A 108 -0.02 -8.82 -0.45
N SER A 109 -1.21 -8.25 -0.64
CA SER A 109 -1.49 -6.85 -0.29
C SER A 109 -1.91 -6.66 1.18
N VAL A 110 -2.20 -7.75 1.88
CA VAL A 110 -2.64 -7.75 3.29
C VAL A 110 -1.46 -7.70 4.25
N ASP A 111 -0.42 -8.50 4.01
CA ASP A 111 0.74 -8.59 4.91
C ASP A 111 2.10 -8.49 4.21
N GLY A 112 2.14 -8.55 2.88
CA GLY A 112 3.36 -8.46 2.08
C GLY A 112 4.12 -9.78 1.93
N ARG A 113 3.58 -10.93 2.37
CA ARG A 113 4.21 -12.24 2.16
C ARG A 113 4.14 -12.68 0.70
N ILE A 114 5.05 -13.53 0.27
CA ILE A 114 4.96 -14.23 -0.99
C ILE A 114 4.03 -15.44 -0.78
N PHE A 115 3.14 -15.68 -1.74
CA PHE A 115 2.29 -16.87 -1.73
C PHE A 115 3.05 -18.09 -2.21
N ASP A 116 2.97 -19.17 -1.45
CA ASP A 116 3.60 -20.46 -1.79
C ASP A 116 2.69 -21.33 -2.67
N ASN A 117 1.39 -21.16 -2.54
CA ASN A 117 0.38 -22.00 -3.19
C ASN A 117 -0.95 -21.24 -3.37
N VAL A 118 -1.91 -21.89 -4.04
CA VAL A 118 -3.23 -21.32 -4.34
C VAL A 118 -4.08 -21.08 -3.08
N GLU A 119 -3.92 -21.87 -2.03
CA GLU A 119 -4.69 -21.68 -0.79
C GLU A 119 -4.24 -20.42 -0.04
N ASP A 120 -2.96 -20.08 -0.09
CA ASP A 120 -2.47 -18.79 0.43
C ASP A 120 -3.16 -17.60 -0.26
N ILE A 121 -3.33 -17.67 -1.58
CA ILE A 121 -4.07 -16.65 -2.36
C ILE A 121 -5.53 -16.61 -1.94
N ARG A 122 -6.14 -17.78 -1.75
CA ARG A 122 -7.54 -17.90 -1.31
C ARG A 122 -7.75 -17.29 0.07
N ASP A 123 -6.88 -17.60 1.01
CA ASP A 123 -6.92 -17.07 2.37
C ASP A 123 -6.76 -15.55 2.41
N ASP A 124 -5.83 -15.02 1.62
CA ASP A 124 -5.63 -13.57 1.48
C ASP A 124 -6.89 -12.87 0.92
N LEU A 125 -7.48 -13.44 -0.15
CA LEU A 125 -8.70 -12.92 -0.75
C LEU A 125 -9.90 -12.94 0.20
N ARG A 126 -10.04 -13.97 1.05
CA ARG A 126 -11.13 -14.07 2.03
C ARG A 126 -11.18 -12.89 2.98
N VAL A 127 -10.03 -12.32 3.32
CA VAL A 127 -9.90 -11.23 4.29
C VAL A 127 -9.63 -9.87 3.66
N ALA A 128 -9.29 -9.82 2.37
CA ALA A 128 -8.82 -8.61 1.68
C ALA A 128 -9.76 -7.40 1.82
N LEU A 129 -11.09 -7.61 1.78
CA LEU A 129 -12.04 -6.50 1.88
C LEU A 129 -12.12 -5.86 3.26
N SER A 130 -11.84 -6.63 4.32
CA SER A 130 -11.97 -6.19 5.73
C SER A 130 -10.64 -5.99 6.44
N THR A 131 -9.52 -6.12 5.74
CA THR A 131 -8.18 -5.98 6.29
C THR A 131 -7.45 -4.82 5.62
N PRO A 132 -6.68 -4.03 6.37
CA PRO A 132 -5.89 -2.94 5.80
C PRO A 132 -4.94 -3.39 4.68
N VAL A 133 -4.88 -2.63 3.59
CA VAL A 133 -3.88 -2.83 2.55
C VAL A 133 -2.53 -2.34 3.04
N ARG A 134 -1.55 -3.24 3.09
CA ARG A 134 -0.17 -2.95 3.52
C ARG A 134 0.76 -2.84 2.30
N TRP A 135 0.45 -1.89 1.43
CA TRP A 135 1.21 -1.66 0.19
C TRP A 135 2.71 -1.51 0.43
N LEU A 136 3.08 -0.80 1.50
CA LEU A 136 4.47 -0.62 1.89
C LEU A 136 5.18 -1.96 2.13
N ASN A 137 4.53 -2.91 2.81
CA ASN A 137 5.10 -4.24 3.08
C ASN A 137 5.29 -5.03 1.77
N SER A 138 4.34 -4.93 0.84
CA SER A 138 4.46 -5.59 -0.47
C SER A 138 5.66 -5.04 -1.25
N ILE A 139 5.89 -3.73 -1.23
CA ILE A 139 7.07 -3.11 -1.85
C ILE A 139 8.36 -3.52 -1.14
N ASP A 140 8.35 -3.62 0.20
CA ASP A 140 9.50 -4.12 0.97
C ASP A 140 9.91 -5.53 0.51
N THR A 141 8.93 -6.41 0.36
CA THR A 141 9.17 -7.78 -0.10
C THR A 141 9.71 -7.80 -1.51
N LEU A 142 9.08 -7.08 -2.45
CA LEU A 142 9.54 -7.02 -3.84
C LEU A 142 10.97 -6.51 -3.95
N VAL A 143 11.33 -5.46 -3.21
CA VAL A 143 12.70 -4.92 -3.20
C VAL A 143 13.69 -5.91 -2.61
N LYS A 144 13.35 -6.61 -1.52
CA LYS A 144 14.18 -7.67 -0.91
C LYS A 144 14.40 -8.84 -1.86
N GLU A 145 13.38 -9.18 -2.67
CA GLU A 145 13.45 -10.21 -3.71
C GLU A 145 14.21 -9.74 -4.97
N GLY A 146 14.80 -8.58 -4.93
CA GLY A 146 15.66 -8.07 -6.00
C GLY A 146 14.95 -7.26 -7.08
N ALA A 147 13.65 -6.94 -6.92
CA ALA A 147 12.96 -6.09 -7.89
C ALA A 147 13.59 -4.70 -7.95
N ARG A 148 13.92 -4.25 -9.16
CA ARG A 148 14.45 -2.91 -9.44
C ARG A 148 13.62 -2.16 -10.47
N ARG A 149 12.81 -2.88 -11.25
CA ARG A 149 11.91 -2.34 -12.26
C ARG A 149 10.48 -2.65 -11.90
N PHE A 150 9.65 -1.63 -11.89
CA PHE A 150 8.25 -1.72 -11.50
C PHE A 150 7.36 -1.23 -12.64
N VAL A 151 6.36 -1.99 -12.97
CA VAL A 151 5.37 -1.64 -13.99
C VAL A 151 4.00 -1.51 -13.33
N CYS A 152 3.51 -0.28 -13.24
CA CYS A 152 2.19 0.01 -12.69
C CYS A 152 1.16 -0.04 -13.83
N LEU A 153 0.31 -1.05 -13.83
CA LEU A 153 -0.76 -1.23 -14.80
C LEU A 153 -2.04 -0.58 -14.28
N GLY A 154 -2.66 0.27 -15.08
CA GLY A 154 -3.97 0.85 -14.74
C GLY A 154 -4.15 2.28 -15.22
N PRO A 155 -5.40 2.80 -15.15
CA PRO A 155 -5.76 4.10 -15.72
C PRO A 155 -5.19 5.31 -14.94
N SER A 156 -4.73 5.09 -13.70
CA SER A 156 -4.22 6.15 -12.84
C SER A 156 -2.71 6.10 -12.69
N ARG A 157 -2.07 7.27 -12.83
CA ARG A 157 -0.63 7.44 -12.55
C ARG A 157 -0.32 7.58 -11.06
N ALA A 158 -1.34 7.65 -10.21
CA ALA A 158 -1.17 7.92 -8.77
C ALA A 158 -0.30 6.86 -8.08
N ILE A 159 -0.52 5.57 -8.38
CA ILE A 159 0.26 4.46 -7.80
C ILE A 159 1.73 4.55 -8.22
N ALA A 160 2.00 4.80 -9.52
CA ALA A 160 3.37 4.94 -9.99
C ALA A 160 4.09 6.13 -9.33
N GLN A 161 3.43 7.28 -9.22
CA GLN A 161 4.00 8.46 -8.55
C GLN A 161 4.28 8.20 -7.07
N GLN A 162 3.37 7.52 -6.39
CA GLN A 162 3.52 7.15 -4.98
C GLN A 162 4.69 6.18 -4.80
N LEU A 163 4.78 5.16 -5.64
CA LEU A 163 5.88 4.19 -5.63
C LEU A 163 7.22 4.88 -5.90
N SER A 164 7.32 5.76 -6.90
CA SER A 164 8.54 6.50 -7.20
C SER A 164 9.01 7.34 -6.00
N ARG A 165 8.10 7.98 -5.28
CA ARG A 165 8.43 8.74 -4.06
C ARG A 165 8.94 7.85 -2.93
N GLU A 166 8.30 6.69 -2.72
CA GLU A 166 8.73 5.73 -1.68
C GLU A 166 10.11 5.16 -1.99
N LEU A 167 10.37 4.78 -3.24
CA LEU A 167 11.67 4.25 -3.67
C LEU A 167 12.78 5.31 -3.56
N ALA A 168 12.50 6.57 -3.94
CA ALA A 168 13.44 7.67 -3.76
C ALA A 168 13.79 7.92 -2.28
N LEU A 169 12.83 7.77 -1.36
CA LEU A 169 13.12 7.86 0.08
C LEU A 169 14.06 6.75 0.56
N ARG A 170 13.93 5.54 0.00
CA ARG A 170 14.81 4.41 0.33
C ARG A 170 16.22 4.60 -0.18
N GLU A 171 16.37 5.09 -1.41
CA GLU A 171 17.68 5.42 -1.97
C GLU A 171 18.41 6.45 -1.10
N ARG A 172 17.71 7.50 -0.69
CA ARG A 172 18.25 8.51 0.25
C ARG A 172 18.70 7.91 1.57
N ALA A 173 17.84 7.09 2.18
CA ALA A 173 18.15 6.45 3.46
C ALA A 173 19.36 5.52 3.39
N GLN A 174 19.69 5.00 2.21
CA GLN A 174 20.86 4.15 1.96
C GLN A 174 22.12 4.94 1.61
N GLY A 175 22.11 6.28 1.70
CA GLY A 175 23.26 7.14 1.40
C GLY A 175 23.58 7.23 -0.10
N ARG A 176 22.67 6.83 -0.96
CA ARG A 176 22.81 6.89 -2.43
C ARG A 176 22.35 8.24 -3.01
N ASP A 177 22.21 9.26 -2.15
CA ASP A 177 21.92 10.63 -2.57
C ASP A 177 23.13 11.26 -3.23
N GLY A 178 23.10 11.34 -4.55
CA GLY A 178 23.73 12.43 -5.29
C GLY A 178 25.25 12.51 -5.30
N LEU A 179 25.96 11.42 -5.30
CA LEU A 179 27.28 11.40 -5.94
C LEU A 179 27.10 10.97 -7.40
N ALA A 180 26.64 11.90 -8.22
CA ALA A 180 26.87 11.89 -9.66
C ALA A 180 28.39 12.09 -9.88
N GLY A 181 29.17 11.14 -9.45
CA GLY A 181 30.62 11.06 -9.54
C GLY A 181 31.00 9.62 -9.78
N ASN A 182 31.21 9.26 -11.06
CA ASN A 182 32.00 8.14 -11.53
C ASN A 182 31.92 6.81 -10.77
N CYS A 183 30.75 6.14 -10.80
CA CYS A 183 30.65 4.71 -10.57
C CYS A 183 29.79 4.09 -11.69
N ALA A 184 30.32 4.13 -12.93
CA ALA A 184 29.69 3.49 -14.10
C ALA A 184 29.89 1.96 -14.11
N ASP A 185 30.64 1.41 -13.15
CA ASP A 185 31.11 0.02 -13.18
C ASP A 185 30.56 -0.89 -12.08
N ASP A 186 29.60 -0.42 -11.25
CA ASP A 186 28.98 -1.26 -10.25
C ASP A 186 27.54 -1.68 -10.69
N PRO A 187 27.34 -2.92 -11.17
CA PRO A 187 26.03 -3.41 -11.59
C PRO A 187 25.00 -3.47 -10.44
N GLU A 188 25.40 -3.35 -9.17
CA GLU A 188 24.50 -3.27 -8.02
C GLU A 188 23.95 -1.86 -7.75
N SER A 189 24.43 -0.84 -8.45
CA SER A 189 23.99 0.56 -8.29
C SER A 189 22.80 0.94 -9.18
N LEU A 190 21.98 -0.01 -9.59
CA LEU A 190 20.81 0.29 -10.42
C LEU A 190 19.77 1.08 -9.62
N ALA A 191 19.55 2.34 -10.02
CA ALA A 191 18.40 3.12 -9.59
C ALA A 191 17.10 2.38 -9.87
N PHE A 192 16.08 2.60 -9.03
CA PHE A 192 14.77 2.02 -9.29
C PHE A 192 14.10 2.67 -10.51
N GLU A 193 13.52 1.86 -11.38
CA GLU A 193 12.75 2.30 -12.54
C GLU A 193 11.26 2.05 -12.29
N VAL A 194 10.43 3.06 -12.49
CA VAL A 194 8.97 2.96 -12.35
C VAL A 194 8.27 3.38 -13.63
N TRP A 195 7.54 2.45 -14.23
CA TRP A 195 6.76 2.64 -15.44
C TRP A 195 5.27 2.74 -15.14
N SER A 196 4.57 3.68 -15.75
CA SER A 196 3.12 3.78 -15.68
C SER A 196 2.51 3.45 -17.03
N VAL A 197 1.74 2.38 -17.09
CA VAL A 197 1.10 1.87 -18.31
C VAL A 197 -0.40 2.10 -18.19
N ALA A 198 -0.82 3.32 -18.49
CA ALA A 198 -2.21 3.75 -18.46
C ALA A 198 -2.86 3.83 -19.85
N THR A 199 -2.06 3.79 -20.92
CA THR A 199 -2.49 3.96 -22.32
C THR A 199 -1.78 2.97 -23.23
N ALA A 200 -2.29 2.78 -24.45
CA ALA A 200 -1.63 1.98 -25.49
C ALA A 200 -0.21 2.49 -25.78
N GLU A 201 -0.01 3.80 -25.84
CA GLU A 201 1.31 4.43 -26.01
C GLU A 201 2.28 4.03 -24.89
N GLY A 202 1.82 3.99 -23.63
CA GLY A 202 2.61 3.52 -22.51
C GLY A 202 3.05 2.05 -22.65
N VAL A 203 2.22 1.21 -23.25
CA VAL A 203 2.59 -0.20 -23.58
C VAL A 203 3.70 -0.22 -24.61
N GLU A 204 3.58 0.56 -25.70
CA GLU A 204 4.59 0.62 -26.75
C GLU A 204 5.94 1.12 -26.25
N GLN A 205 5.92 2.17 -25.42
CA GLN A 205 7.13 2.70 -24.76
C GLN A 205 7.79 1.64 -23.88
N LEU A 206 7.03 0.94 -23.04
CA LEU A 206 7.53 -0.13 -22.19
C LEU A 206 8.14 -1.25 -23.03
N VAL A 207 7.45 -1.73 -24.08
CA VAL A 207 7.95 -2.79 -24.96
C VAL A 207 9.23 -2.38 -25.66
N SER A 208 9.33 -1.14 -26.13
CA SER A 208 10.53 -0.61 -26.76
C SER A 208 11.72 -0.60 -25.78
N SER A 209 11.51 -0.14 -24.55
CA SER A 209 12.55 -0.12 -23.51
C SER A 209 12.99 -1.53 -23.10
N LEU A 210 12.06 -2.47 -22.96
CA LEU A 210 12.40 -3.86 -22.64
C LEU A 210 13.18 -4.56 -23.76
N ARG A 211 12.93 -4.19 -25.03
CA ARG A 211 13.68 -4.73 -26.18
C ARG A 211 15.12 -4.20 -26.21
N SER A 212 15.33 -2.92 -25.90
CA SER A 212 16.68 -2.33 -25.85
C SER A 212 17.55 -2.97 -24.77
N LEU A 213 16.95 -3.41 -23.64
CA LEU A 213 17.66 -4.09 -22.56
C LEU A 213 18.05 -5.55 -22.90
N ARG A 214 17.39 -6.19 -23.89
CA ARG A 214 17.78 -7.54 -24.36
C ARG A 214 18.90 -7.52 -25.36
N SER A 215 19.20 -6.38 -25.93
CA SER A 215 20.23 -6.20 -26.97
C SER A 215 21.53 -5.60 -26.42
N ALA A 216 21.60 -5.28 -25.13
CA ALA A 216 22.77 -4.87 -24.40
C ALA A 216 23.29 -6.01 -23.51
#